data_2db77218baeb12bec0abb46f0724dba8
#
_entry.id   2db77218baeb12bec0abb46f0724dba8
#
_cell.length_a   1.000
_cell.length_b   1.000
_cell.length_c   1.000
_cell.angle_alpha   90.00
_cell.angle_beta   90.00
_cell.angle_gamma   90.00
#
_symmetry.space_group_name_H-M   'P 1'
#
loop_
_entity.id
_entity.type
_entity.pdbx_description
1 polymer ?
#
loop_
_entity_poly.entity_id
_entity_poly.type
_entity_poly.pdbx_seq_one_letter_code
_entity_poly.pdbx_strand_id
1 'polypeptide(L)'
;MSETRRRSSFEALSRADLAVLVPELLLCGQLIDRSGMAHLIVAFGREGMTEVAIEEWQASSPWYTRRMQRALNYEGDSVETIFKGLQLDIGAPPQFMDFRFRVDDHDHGEFWLHHCGALMDVEPMGDAFVTAMCHDIEDPTFDATALATNVHAQVRPIHRPPRVPADRHPHCAWTVTIDPSHVPPVVQPHTEAIGRTAAVATELTPIDAGDDGRADYAGPLLSDVRFADFSRSALARIAEEVCLQHHLLALGFLIGVRKRTDEVTARTITRKQLTGIAGLAAERIRDALGLPDDLEGLAAVLSVHPLFAPEQYVDSEIRFDDGRLLITLGRQGRADADGAWPTLIDGDHLEPLQALVRGVNARFTAHVVSEDGDALVVDIRTEDGPTKECSEVAITRFSTGADFAFADRGIPLPLTVV
;
A
#
# COMPACT_ATOMS: atom_id res chain seq x y z
N MET A 1 -30.26 0.30 16.35
CA MET A 1 -30.27 -0.88 15.46
C MET A 1 -28.81 -1.25 15.29
N SER A 2 -28.39 -2.44 15.69
CA SER A 2 -27.02 -2.93 15.45
C SER A 2 -26.89 -3.11 13.94
N GLU A 3 -26.10 -2.27 13.28
CA GLU A 3 -25.65 -2.56 11.92
C GLU A 3 -24.98 -3.95 11.97
N THR A 4 -25.54 -4.89 11.21
CA THR A 4 -24.91 -6.20 11.08
C THR A 4 -23.59 -5.96 10.37
N ARG A 5 -22.49 -6.07 11.12
CA ARG A 5 -21.14 -5.89 10.60
C ARG A 5 -20.96 -6.81 9.37
N ARG A 6 -20.59 -6.23 8.22
CA ARG A 6 -20.17 -7.02 7.06
C ARG A 6 -18.95 -7.86 7.47
N ARG A 7 -19.00 -9.14 7.20
CA ARG A 7 -17.90 -10.06 7.51
C ARG A 7 -16.80 -9.87 6.48
N SER A 8 -15.57 -9.75 6.96
CA SER A 8 -14.41 -9.59 6.08
C SER A 8 -14.06 -10.86 5.33
N SER A 9 -13.78 -10.76 4.04
CA SER A 9 -13.30 -11.88 3.22
C SER A 9 -11.96 -12.44 3.72
N PHE A 10 -11.13 -11.64 4.33
CA PHE A 10 -9.89 -12.10 4.96
C PHE A 10 -10.13 -13.07 6.11
N GLU A 11 -11.26 -12.97 6.82
CA GLU A 11 -11.62 -13.93 7.88
C GLU A 11 -11.92 -15.35 7.33
N ALA A 12 -12.14 -15.52 6.03
CA ALA A 12 -12.35 -16.83 5.41
C ALA A 12 -11.05 -17.55 5.06
N LEU A 13 -9.92 -16.83 4.98
CA LEU A 13 -8.62 -17.40 4.63
C LEU A 13 -7.99 -18.13 5.82
N SER A 14 -7.15 -19.12 5.51
CA SER A 14 -6.33 -19.78 6.51
C SER A 14 -5.22 -18.84 7.00
N ARG A 15 -4.64 -19.16 8.17
CA ARG A 15 -3.46 -18.44 8.68
C ARG A 15 -2.28 -18.50 7.71
N ALA A 16 -2.09 -19.64 7.04
CA ALA A 16 -1.01 -19.82 6.07
C ALA A 16 -1.21 -18.94 4.83
N ASP A 17 -2.44 -18.88 4.29
CA ASP A 17 -2.77 -18.02 3.15
C ASP A 17 -2.59 -16.54 3.49
N LEU A 18 -3.06 -16.11 4.65
CA LEU A 18 -2.87 -14.72 5.12
C LEU A 18 -1.39 -14.37 5.33
N ALA A 19 -0.58 -15.31 5.83
CA ALA A 19 0.85 -15.09 6.06
C ALA A 19 1.64 -14.87 4.77
N VAL A 20 1.20 -15.42 3.64
CA VAL A 20 1.80 -15.17 2.32
C VAL A 20 1.15 -13.99 1.61
N LEU A 21 -0.13 -13.72 1.86
CA LEU A 21 -0.86 -12.62 1.24
C LEU A 21 -0.45 -11.24 1.78
N VAL A 22 -0.27 -11.10 3.09
CA VAL A 22 0.05 -9.79 3.72
C VAL A 22 1.31 -9.16 3.14
N PRO A 23 2.46 -9.85 2.97
CA PRO A 23 3.63 -9.29 2.30
C PRO A 23 3.34 -8.82 0.87
N GLU A 24 2.51 -9.56 0.12
CA GLU A 24 2.12 -9.16 -1.25
C GLU A 24 1.27 -7.89 -1.25
N LEU A 25 0.35 -7.74 -0.29
CA LEU A 25 -0.41 -6.52 -0.13
C LEU A 25 0.48 -5.33 0.24
N LEU A 26 1.46 -5.50 1.13
CA LEU A 26 2.45 -4.46 1.44
C LEU A 26 3.22 -4.03 0.18
N LEU A 27 3.70 -4.99 -0.60
CA LEU A 27 4.40 -4.69 -1.86
C LEU A 27 3.48 -3.99 -2.87
N CYS A 28 2.24 -4.44 -3.03
CA CYS A 28 1.27 -3.78 -3.89
C CYS A 28 1.05 -2.31 -3.48
N GLY A 29 1.08 -2.00 -2.18
CA GLY A 29 1.00 -0.64 -1.67
C GLY A 29 2.15 0.25 -2.14
N GLN A 30 3.39 -0.22 -2.07
CA GLN A 30 4.55 0.48 -2.63
C GLN A 30 4.43 0.68 -4.15
N LEU A 31 3.88 -0.30 -4.85
CA LEU A 31 3.73 -0.25 -6.30
C LEU A 31 2.62 0.71 -6.77
N ILE A 32 1.76 1.21 -5.89
CA ILE A 32 0.79 2.28 -6.20
C ILE A 32 1.54 3.54 -6.64
N ASP A 33 2.50 3.99 -5.84
CA ASP A 33 3.35 5.14 -6.16
C ASP A 33 4.09 4.90 -7.49
N ARG A 34 4.71 3.72 -7.67
CA ARG A 34 5.40 3.35 -8.91
C ARG A 34 4.50 3.38 -10.12
N SER A 35 3.26 2.89 -9.99
CA SER A 35 2.25 2.92 -11.06
C SER A 35 1.89 4.35 -11.48
N GLY A 36 1.92 5.30 -10.55
CA GLY A 36 1.63 6.72 -10.80
C GLY A 36 2.78 7.50 -11.45
N MET A 37 4.03 7.20 -11.08
CA MET A 37 5.21 8.02 -11.40
C MET A 37 5.38 8.31 -12.89
N ALA A 38 5.28 7.32 -13.77
CA ALA A 38 5.46 7.52 -15.20
C ALA A 38 4.43 8.51 -15.77
N HIS A 39 3.21 8.47 -15.29
CA HIS A 39 2.13 9.35 -15.70
C HIS A 39 2.33 10.78 -15.17
N LEU A 40 2.86 10.92 -13.96
CA LEU A 40 3.23 12.22 -13.39
C LEU A 40 4.39 12.87 -14.14
N ILE A 41 5.43 12.09 -14.51
CA ILE A 41 6.57 12.58 -15.29
C ILE A 41 6.08 13.10 -16.65
N VAL A 42 5.18 12.37 -17.32
CA VAL A 42 4.62 12.79 -18.61
C VAL A 42 3.78 14.06 -18.46
N ALA A 43 3.00 14.18 -17.38
CA ALA A 43 2.09 15.32 -17.20
C ALA A 43 2.78 16.57 -16.66
N PHE A 44 3.73 16.40 -15.72
CA PHE A 44 4.26 17.52 -14.90
C PHE A 44 5.79 17.57 -14.87
N GLY A 45 6.49 16.69 -15.59
CA GLY A 45 7.95 16.57 -15.50
C GLY A 45 8.41 15.93 -14.20
N ARG A 46 9.74 15.80 -14.04
CA ARG A 46 10.35 15.23 -12.84
C ARG A 46 10.00 16.01 -11.57
N GLU A 47 10.07 17.33 -11.62
CA GLU A 47 9.82 18.21 -10.46
C GLU A 47 8.38 18.05 -9.96
N GLY A 48 7.40 18.14 -10.85
CA GLY A 48 6.01 17.97 -10.47
C GLY A 48 5.68 16.54 -9.99
N MET A 49 6.33 15.51 -10.54
CA MET A 49 6.25 14.14 -10.02
C MET A 49 6.80 14.08 -8.57
N THR A 50 7.98 14.66 -8.31
CA THR A 50 8.59 14.70 -6.98
C THR A 50 7.66 15.38 -5.96
N GLU A 51 7.08 16.52 -6.32
CA GLU A 51 6.15 17.23 -5.43
C GLU A 51 4.88 16.43 -5.13
N VAL A 52 4.29 15.73 -6.13
CA VAL A 52 3.11 14.87 -5.90
C VAL A 52 3.47 13.71 -4.99
N ALA A 53 4.61 13.05 -5.21
CA ALA A 53 5.06 11.94 -4.36
C ALA A 53 5.27 12.38 -2.89
N ILE A 54 5.88 13.55 -2.65
CA ILE A 54 6.01 14.12 -1.31
C ILE A 54 4.62 14.32 -0.67
N GLU A 55 3.71 14.97 -1.39
CA GLU A 55 2.37 15.26 -0.89
C GLU A 55 1.54 13.99 -0.62
N GLU A 56 1.65 12.98 -1.48
CA GLU A 56 0.99 11.68 -1.35
C GLU A 56 1.38 10.97 -0.04
N TRP A 57 2.67 10.83 0.21
CA TRP A 57 3.19 10.18 1.41
C TRP A 57 2.94 11.01 2.67
N GLN A 58 3.19 12.31 2.63
CA GLN A 58 2.92 13.21 3.77
C GLN A 58 1.44 13.27 4.14
N ALA A 59 0.55 13.13 3.16
CA ALA A 59 -0.88 13.13 3.42
C ALA A 59 -1.33 11.89 4.20
N SER A 60 -0.80 10.73 3.85
CA SER A 60 -1.35 9.41 4.23
C SER A 60 -0.58 8.73 5.37
N SER A 61 0.78 8.77 5.34
CA SER A 61 1.60 7.98 6.27
C SER A 61 1.33 8.24 7.75
N PRO A 62 1.11 9.47 8.24
CA PRO A 62 0.83 9.68 9.65
C PRO A 62 -0.46 9.00 10.13
N TRP A 63 -1.44 8.88 9.24
CA TRP A 63 -2.75 8.32 9.58
C TRP A 63 -2.75 6.80 9.59
N TYR A 64 -2.23 6.18 8.56
CA TYR A 64 -2.22 4.72 8.49
C TYR A 64 -1.21 4.12 9.49
N THR A 65 -0.08 4.79 9.77
CA THR A 65 0.86 4.35 10.80
C THR A 65 0.21 4.33 12.19
N ARG A 66 -0.51 5.40 12.59
CA ARG A 66 -1.24 5.42 13.86
C ARG A 66 -2.35 4.36 13.93
N ARG A 67 -3.00 4.07 12.80
CA ARG A 67 -3.99 3.00 12.75
C ARG A 67 -3.37 1.64 13.03
N MET A 68 -2.25 1.32 12.36
CA MET A 68 -1.53 0.06 12.55
C MET A 68 -0.98 -0.07 13.98
N GLN A 69 -0.43 1.00 14.56
CA GLN A 69 0.03 1.04 15.95
C GLN A 69 -1.10 0.64 16.91
N ARG A 70 -2.29 1.24 16.76
CA ARG A 70 -3.47 0.90 17.59
C ARG A 70 -3.96 -0.51 17.33
N ALA A 71 -4.01 -0.94 16.07
CA ALA A 71 -4.50 -2.26 15.70
C ALA A 71 -3.68 -3.38 16.34
N LEU A 72 -2.35 -3.21 16.44
CA LEU A 72 -1.43 -4.20 16.97
C LEU A 72 -0.85 -3.84 18.35
N ASN A 73 -1.47 -2.88 19.06
CA ASN A 73 -1.17 -2.54 20.45
C ASN A 73 0.33 -2.25 20.69
N TYR A 74 0.97 -1.48 19.79
CA TYR A 74 2.36 -1.02 19.96
C TYR A 74 2.49 0.50 19.91
N GLU A 75 1.43 1.23 20.27
CA GLU A 75 1.49 2.68 20.44
C GLU A 75 2.57 3.05 21.45
N GLY A 76 3.30 4.12 21.14
CA GLY A 76 4.38 4.63 21.99
C GLY A 76 4.95 5.91 21.39
N ASP A 77 6.03 6.41 21.97
CA ASP A 77 6.68 7.67 21.60
C ASP A 77 8.19 7.53 21.34
N SER A 78 8.69 6.29 21.27
CA SER A 78 10.10 5.96 21.12
C SER A 78 10.52 5.70 19.67
N VAL A 79 11.84 5.68 19.44
CA VAL A 79 12.45 5.24 18.17
C VAL A 79 12.09 3.78 17.85
N GLU A 80 11.99 2.91 18.85
CA GLU A 80 11.55 1.53 18.68
C GLU A 80 10.14 1.46 18.05
N THR A 81 9.21 2.31 18.51
CA THR A 81 7.85 2.39 17.96
C THR A 81 7.85 2.86 16.50
N ILE A 82 8.72 3.81 16.15
CA ILE A 82 8.90 4.26 14.75
C ILE A 82 9.35 3.09 13.88
N PHE A 83 10.33 2.32 14.32
CA PHE A 83 10.86 1.18 13.55
C PHE A 83 9.86 0.04 13.38
N LYS A 84 9.04 -0.26 14.40
CA LYS A 84 7.90 -1.19 14.27
C LYS A 84 6.91 -0.72 13.21
N GLY A 85 6.65 0.60 13.16
CA GLY A 85 5.81 1.21 12.14
C GLY A 85 6.35 0.94 10.74
N LEU A 86 7.64 1.18 10.50
CA LEU A 86 8.28 0.93 9.20
C LEU A 86 8.20 -0.54 8.75
N GLN A 87 8.23 -1.50 9.68
CA GLN A 87 8.12 -2.93 9.33
C GLN A 87 6.72 -3.35 8.85
N LEU A 88 5.71 -2.51 9.04
CA LEU A 88 4.30 -2.75 8.71
C LEU A 88 3.74 -1.69 7.76
N ASP A 89 4.63 -0.92 7.12
CA ASP A 89 4.32 0.18 6.23
C ASP A 89 4.42 -0.27 4.76
N ILE A 90 3.47 0.15 3.94
CA ILE A 90 3.52 -0.05 2.49
C ILE A 90 4.71 0.67 1.84
N GLY A 91 5.31 1.66 2.50
CA GLY A 91 6.54 2.33 2.07
C GLY A 91 7.81 1.50 2.29
N ALA A 92 7.72 0.38 3.03
CA ALA A 92 8.88 -0.45 3.39
C ALA A 92 8.62 -1.96 3.26
N PRO A 93 8.00 -2.44 2.16
CA PRO A 93 7.66 -3.85 2.01
C PRO A 93 8.91 -4.73 1.99
N PRO A 94 8.94 -5.82 2.78
CA PRO A 94 10.15 -6.63 2.97
C PRO A 94 10.64 -7.32 1.69
N GLN A 95 9.79 -7.53 0.68
CA GLN A 95 10.19 -8.10 -0.61
C GLN A 95 10.85 -7.07 -1.55
N PHE A 96 10.82 -5.80 -1.20
CA PHE A 96 11.30 -4.69 -2.04
C PHE A 96 12.40 -3.88 -1.38
N MET A 97 12.40 -3.82 -0.03
CA MET A 97 13.37 -3.06 0.76
C MET A 97 13.91 -3.88 1.93
N ASP A 98 15.23 -4.01 2.02
CA ASP A 98 15.91 -4.71 3.11
C ASP A 98 16.30 -3.72 4.21
N PHE A 99 15.33 -3.33 5.02
CA PHE A 99 15.56 -2.50 6.19
C PHE A 99 16.26 -3.27 7.32
N ARG A 100 17.22 -2.61 7.95
CA ARG A 100 17.92 -3.05 9.15
C ARG A 100 17.87 -1.95 10.19
N PHE A 101 17.76 -2.33 11.45
CA PHE A 101 17.53 -1.39 12.54
C PHE A 101 18.54 -1.61 13.67
N ARG A 102 18.88 -0.51 14.34
CA ARG A 102 19.57 -0.49 15.62
C ARG A 102 18.89 0.51 16.54
N VAL A 103 18.48 0.08 17.71
CA VAL A 103 17.96 0.93 18.77
C VAL A 103 19.09 1.16 19.76
N ASP A 104 19.50 2.41 19.96
CA ASP A 104 20.54 2.77 20.92
C ASP A 104 19.91 3.04 22.30
N ASP A 105 18.81 3.78 22.33
CA ASP A 105 18.00 4.05 23.52
C ASP A 105 16.56 4.47 23.10
N HIS A 106 15.77 5.01 24.02
CA HIS A 106 14.39 5.47 23.77
C HIS A 106 14.32 6.51 22.63
N ASP A 107 15.29 7.43 22.57
CA ASP A 107 15.26 8.62 21.74
C ASP A 107 16.22 8.55 20.54
N HIS A 108 17.07 7.51 20.46
CA HIS A 108 18.09 7.38 19.43
C HIS A 108 18.12 6.00 18.80
N GLY A 109 18.29 5.99 17.48
CA GLY A 109 18.51 4.76 16.73
C GLY A 109 18.91 5.04 15.29
N GLU A 110 19.22 3.98 14.58
CA GLU A 110 19.58 4.01 13.16
C GLU A 110 18.83 2.96 12.38
N PHE A 111 18.56 3.26 11.13
CA PHE A 111 18.21 2.25 10.15
C PHE A 111 19.06 2.40 8.88
N TRP A 112 19.17 1.31 8.16
CA TRP A 112 19.86 1.29 6.88
C TRP A 112 19.23 0.26 5.94
N LEU A 113 19.46 0.45 4.63
CA LEU A 113 18.94 -0.44 3.60
C LEU A 113 20.09 -1.19 2.93
N HIS A 114 20.11 -2.53 3.09
CA HIS A 114 21.02 -3.39 2.36
C HIS A 114 20.60 -3.54 0.90
N HIS A 115 19.29 -3.48 0.63
CA HIS A 115 18.70 -3.40 -0.70
C HIS A 115 17.52 -2.42 -0.68
N CYS A 116 17.33 -1.72 -1.80
CA CYS A 116 16.23 -0.79 -2.01
C CYS A 116 15.74 -0.91 -3.45
N GLY A 117 14.53 -1.45 -3.66
CA GLY A 117 13.92 -1.57 -4.98
C GLY A 117 13.64 -0.20 -5.61
N ALA A 118 13.29 0.81 -4.80
CA ALA A 118 13.09 2.17 -5.28
C ALA A 118 14.36 2.77 -5.89
N LEU A 119 15.53 2.53 -5.27
CA LEU A 119 16.81 2.93 -5.84
C LEU A 119 17.10 2.19 -7.15
N MET A 120 16.84 0.88 -7.20
CA MET A 120 17.06 0.08 -8.41
C MET A 120 16.22 0.58 -9.59
N ASP A 121 15.02 1.09 -9.34
CA ASP A 121 14.17 1.67 -10.37
C ASP A 121 14.74 3.00 -10.92
N VAL A 122 15.33 3.83 -10.08
CA VAL A 122 15.74 5.20 -10.48
C VAL A 122 17.22 5.32 -10.84
N GLU A 123 18.12 4.42 -10.37
CA GLU A 123 19.55 4.46 -10.75
C GLU A 123 19.77 4.45 -12.27
N PRO A 124 19.08 3.62 -13.08
CA PRO A 124 19.23 3.65 -14.53
C PRO A 124 18.74 4.95 -15.19
N MET A 125 17.92 5.74 -14.49
CA MET A 125 17.39 7.01 -14.98
C MET A 125 18.37 8.20 -14.77
N GLY A 126 19.44 7.99 -14.00
CA GLY A 126 20.52 8.92 -13.74
C GLY A 126 20.36 9.74 -12.46
N ASP A 127 21.45 10.42 -12.05
CA ASP A 127 21.61 11.09 -10.76
C ASP A 127 20.49 12.06 -10.39
N ALA A 128 19.88 12.70 -11.38
CA ALA A 128 18.79 13.64 -11.13
C ALA A 128 17.52 12.94 -10.60
N PHE A 129 17.24 11.72 -11.03
CA PHE A 129 16.13 10.90 -10.52
C PHE A 129 16.49 10.25 -9.19
N VAL A 130 17.75 9.83 -9.03
CA VAL A 130 18.26 9.33 -7.75
C VAL A 130 18.16 10.41 -6.68
N THR A 131 18.56 11.67 -6.97
CA THR A 131 18.43 12.79 -6.04
C THR A 131 16.96 13.07 -5.72
N ALA A 132 16.09 13.12 -6.73
CA ALA A 132 14.66 13.34 -6.50
C ALA A 132 14.07 12.28 -5.55
N MET A 133 14.40 11.00 -5.75
CA MET A 133 13.94 9.90 -4.90
C MET A 133 14.59 9.93 -3.51
N CYS A 134 15.92 9.83 -3.45
CA CYS A 134 16.66 9.57 -2.20
C CYS A 134 16.97 10.82 -1.38
N HIS A 135 16.64 12.03 -1.86
CA HIS A 135 16.81 13.29 -1.14
C HIS A 135 15.47 14.02 -1.01
N ASP A 136 14.90 14.43 -2.17
CA ASP A 136 13.79 15.37 -2.15
C ASP A 136 12.50 14.71 -1.61
N ILE A 137 12.26 13.45 -1.96
CA ILE A 137 11.08 12.70 -1.50
C ILE A 137 11.32 12.09 -0.10
N GLU A 138 12.45 11.41 0.12
CA GLU A 138 12.65 10.65 1.36
C GLU A 138 12.76 11.52 2.62
N ASP A 139 13.46 12.67 2.57
CA ASP A 139 13.63 13.53 3.75
C ASP A 139 12.27 13.93 4.38
N PRO A 140 11.34 14.56 3.64
CA PRO A 140 10.07 14.97 4.22
C PRO A 140 9.09 13.80 4.48
N THR A 141 9.23 12.68 3.77
CA THR A 141 8.31 11.54 3.93
C THR A 141 8.70 10.66 5.12
N PHE A 142 9.98 10.44 5.38
CA PHE A 142 10.43 9.79 6.61
C PHE A 142 10.05 10.60 7.85
N ASP A 143 10.26 11.92 7.83
CA ASP A 143 9.82 12.79 8.92
C ASP A 143 8.29 12.67 9.13
N ALA A 144 7.48 12.69 8.07
CA ALA A 144 6.03 12.56 8.16
C ALA A 144 5.59 11.21 8.78
N THR A 145 6.24 10.11 8.42
CA THR A 145 5.98 8.80 9.01
C THR A 145 6.36 8.79 10.50
N ALA A 146 7.53 9.34 10.85
CA ALA A 146 8.00 9.40 12.25
C ALA A 146 7.09 10.25 13.15
N LEU A 147 6.48 11.32 12.60
CA LEU A 147 5.52 12.18 13.30
C LEU A 147 4.26 11.45 13.78
N ALA A 148 3.92 10.33 13.17
CA ALA A 148 2.82 9.49 13.66
C ALA A 148 3.07 9.03 15.10
N THR A 149 4.33 8.84 15.47
CA THR A 149 4.80 8.37 16.78
C THR A 149 5.18 9.53 17.69
N ASN A 150 6.06 10.44 17.22
CA ASN A 150 6.53 11.54 18.05
C ASN A 150 6.74 12.81 17.19
N VAL A 151 6.13 13.92 17.60
CA VAL A 151 6.20 15.20 16.87
C VAL A 151 7.60 15.84 16.89
N HIS A 152 8.47 15.41 17.79
CA HIS A 152 9.85 15.86 17.92
C HIS A 152 10.85 14.90 17.26
N ALA A 153 10.37 13.86 16.59
CA ALA A 153 11.24 12.94 15.85
C ALA A 153 11.78 13.60 14.58
N GLN A 154 13.02 13.30 14.27
CA GLN A 154 13.68 13.67 13.01
C GLN A 154 14.45 12.48 12.44
N VAL A 155 14.35 12.31 11.12
CA VAL A 155 15.08 11.29 10.37
C VAL A 155 16.09 11.99 9.47
N ARG A 156 17.40 11.70 9.67
CA ARG A 156 18.46 12.39 8.94
C ARG A 156 19.45 11.40 8.33
N PRO A 157 19.90 11.62 7.07
CA PRO A 157 20.80 10.70 6.42
C PRO A 157 22.21 10.75 7.03
N ILE A 158 22.78 9.56 7.29
CA ILE A 158 24.21 9.38 7.52
C ILE A 158 24.92 9.36 6.17
N HIS A 159 24.37 8.62 5.22
CA HIS A 159 24.73 8.65 3.81
C HIS A 159 23.56 8.13 2.95
N ARG A 160 23.52 8.55 1.69
CA ARG A 160 22.45 8.19 0.74
C ARG A 160 22.95 8.25 -0.71
N PRO A 161 22.24 7.64 -1.67
CA PRO A 161 22.56 7.74 -3.10
C PRO A 161 22.55 9.19 -3.60
N PRO A 162 23.29 9.50 -4.69
CA PRO A 162 24.07 8.59 -5.52
C PRO A 162 25.20 7.91 -4.76
N ARG A 163 25.38 6.60 -4.97
CA ARG A 163 26.38 5.79 -4.24
C ARG A 163 27.81 6.11 -4.70
N VAL A 164 28.67 6.45 -3.77
CA VAL A 164 30.10 6.67 -4.04
C VAL A 164 30.93 5.87 -3.02
N PRO A 165 31.62 4.78 -3.46
CA PRO A 165 31.62 4.21 -4.82
C PRO A 165 30.26 3.59 -5.21
N ALA A 166 30.05 3.26 -6.47
CA ALA A 166 28.78 2.77 -7.00
C ALA A 166 28.30 1.44 -6.35
N ASP A 167 29.21 0.67 -5.78
CA ASP A 167 28.95 -0.57 -5.05
C ASP A 167 28.83 -0.37 -3.53
N ARG A 168 28.74 0.87 -3.05
CA ARG A 168 28.65 1.16 -1.62
C ARG A 168 27.47 0.41 -0.96
N HIS A 169 27.75 -0.26 0.15
CA HIS A 169 26.80 -0.90 1.01
C HIS A 169 26.97 -0.42 2.47
N PRO A 170 25.87 -0.31 3.24
CA PRO A 170 24.47 -0.37 2.77
C PRO A 170 24.17 0.73 1.75
N HIS A 171 23.09 0.61 0.99
CA HIS A 171 22.71 1.59 -0.05
C HIS A 171 22.52 2.99 0.53
N CYS A 172 21.87 3.09 1.69
CA CYS A 172 21.74 4.30 2.50
C CYS A 172 21.71 3.93 3.99
N ALA A 173 21.94 4.93 4.84
CA ALA A 173 21.83 4.81 6.29
C ALA A 173 21.33 6.14 6.88
N TRP A 174 20.54 6.03 7.96
CA TRP A 174 19.79 7.15 8.54
C TRP A 174 19.83 7.07 10.07
N THR A 175 19.92 8.24 10.72
CA THR A 175 19.67 8.39 12.16
C THR A 175 18.20 8.77 12.37
N VAL A 176 17.62 8.25 13.45
CA VAL A 176 16.35 8.71 14.00
C VAL A 176 16.60 9.24 15.39
N THR A 177 16.24 10.50 15.62
CA THR A 177 16.44 11.17 16.92
C THR A 177 15.15 11.82 17.36
N ILE A 178 14.84 11.73 18.64
CA ILE A 178 13.73 12.38 19.31
C ILE A 178 14.31 13.38 20.31
N ASP A 179 14.13 14.69 20.07
CA ASP A 179 14.64 15.73 20.94
C ASP A 179 13.55 16.80 21.14
N PRO A 180 13.16 17.13 22.37
CA PRO A 180 12.17 18.18 22.64
C PRO A 180 12.52 19.56 22.07
N SER A 181 13.79 19.79 21.72
CA SER A 181 14.22 21.03 21.05
C SER A 181 13.92 21.06 19.54
N HIS A 182 13.63 19.91 18.94
CA HIS A 182 13.21 19.85 17.55
C HIS A 182 11.85 20.53 17.37
N VAL A 183 11.79 21.47 16.44
CA VAL A 183 10.53 22.16 16.13
C VAL A 183 9.62 21.21 15.37
N PRO A 184 8.41 20.91 15.88
CA PRO A 184 7.47 20.06 15.14
C PRO A 184 7.15 20.67 13.77
N PRO A 185 7.16 19.87 12.69
CA PRO A 185 6.79 20.38 11.37
C PRO A 185 5.33 20.80 11.35
N VAL A 186 5.04 21.80 10.51
CA VAL A 186 3.68 22.27 10.30
C VAL A 186 2.87 21.18 9.61
N VAL A 187 1.73 20.82 10.19
CA VAL A 187 0.81 19.87 9.57
C VAL A 187 0.31 20.44 8.23
N GLN A 188 0.45 19.68 7.18
CA GLN A 188 0.09 20.14 5.85
C GLN A 188 -1.43 20.02 5.60
N PRO A 189 -2.03 20.92 4.81
CA PRO A 189 -3.47 20.89 4.50
C PRO A 189 -3.93 19.55 3.89
N HIS A 190 -3.09 18.88 3.10
CA HIS A 190 -3.39 17.57 2.53
C HIS A 190 -3.41 16.47 3.60
N THR A 191 -2.54 16.54 4.62
CA THR A 191 -2.57 15.63 5.76
C THR A 191 -3.86 15.79 6.57
N GLU A 192 -4.29 17.03 6.81
CA GLU A 192 -5.57 17.31 7.48
C GLU A 192 -6.77 16.83 6.63
N ALA A 193 -6.70 16.98 5.30
CA ALA A 193 -7.76 16.51 4.40
C ALA A 193 -7.94 15.00 4.50
N ILE A 194 -6.85 14.23 4.44
CA ILE A 194 -6.88 12.77 4.62
C ILE A 194 -7.41 12.41 6.02
N GLY A 195 -7.02 13.12 7.07
CA GLY A 195 -7.50 12.88 8.44
C GLY A 195 -9.02 13.00 8.62
N ARG A 196 -9.72 13.66 7.69
CA ARG A 196 -11.19 13.82 7.72
C ARG A 196 -11.93 12.78 6.88
N THR A 197 -11.22 11.90 6.19
CA THR A 197 -11.84 10.86 5.34
C THR A 197 -12.51 9.76 6.17
N ALA A 198 -13.52 9.14 5.58
CA ALA A 198 -14.15 7.96 6.17
C ALA A 198 -13.17 6.79 6.29
N ALA A 199 -12.17 6.69 5.40
CA ALA A 199 -11.10 5.69 5.48
C ALA A 199 -10.39 5.72 6.83
N VAL A 200 -9.98 6.91 7.32
CA VAL A 200 -9.31 7.05 8.63
C VAL A 200 -10.23 6.64 9.79
N ALA A 201 -11.53 6.89 9.67
CA ALA A 201 -12.52 6.61 10.73
C ALA A 201 -13.12 5.18 10.63
N THR A 202 -12.77 4.39 9.60
CA THR A 202 -13.36 3.07 9.41
C THR A 202 -12.89 2.09 10.49
N GLU A 203 -13.85 1.48 11.19
CA GLU A 203 -13.59 0.39 12.13
C GLU A 203 -13.47 -0.93 11.37
N LEU A 204 -12.41 -1.66 11.66
CA LEU A 204 -12.07 -2.92 11.02
C LEU A 204 -12.31 -4.11 11.95
N THR A 205 -12.05 -5.31 11.44
CA THR A 205 -12.20 -6.56 12.18
C THR A 205 -11.38 -6.55 13.47
N PRO A 206 -11.98 -6.82 14.66
CA PRO A 206 -11.21 -6.93 15.89
C PRO A 206 -10.34 -8.18 15.88
N ILE A 207 -9.19 -8.09 16.51
CA ILE A 207 -8.31 -9.24 16.73
C ILE A 207 -8.86 -10.08 17.88
N ASP A 208 -8.94 -11.39 17.69
CA ASP A 208 -9.30 -12.34 18.75
C ASP A 208 -8.01 -12.73 19.52
N ALA A 209 -7.93 -12.29 20.76
CA ALA A 209 -6.79 -12.64 21.63
C ALA A 209 -6.74 -14.14 22.00
N GLY A 210 -7.79 -14.90 21.72
CA GLY A 210 -7.84 -16.35 21.92
C GLY A 210 -7.31 -17.17 20.75
N ASP A 211 -7.07 -16.54 19.58
CA ASP A 211 -6.47 -17.21 18.42
C ASP A 211 -5.02 -17.62 18.68
N ASP A 212 -4.61 -18.77 18.14
CA ASP A 212 -3.23 -19.23 18.22
C ASP A 212 -2.28 -18.35 17.41
N GLY A 213 -1.16 -17.92 18.01
CA GLY A 213 -0.16 -17.02 17.45
C GLY A 213 -0.15 -15.64 18.09
N ARG A 214 0.62 -14.71 17.52
CA ARG A 214 0.71 -13.33 18.00
C ARG A 214 -0.59 -12.57 17.71
N ALA A 215 -1.21 -12.04 18.73
CA ALA A 215 -2.35 -11.13 18.57
C ALA A 215 -1.93 -9.66 18.37
N ASP A 216 -0.69 -9.30 18.74
CA ASP A 216 -0.20 -7.92 18.73
C ASP A 216 1.32 -7.82 18.44
N TYR A 217 1.84 -6.59 18.46
CA TYR A 217 3.27 -6.29 18.37
C TYR A 217 3.75 -5.47 19.60
N ALA A 218 3.17 -5.72 20.77
CA ALA A 218 3.52 -5.02 22.01
C ALA A 218 4.91 -5.39 22.57
N GLY A 219 5.46 -6.56 22.18
CA GLY A 219 6.81 -6.99 22.54
C GLY A 219 7.92 -6.13 21.92
N PRO A 220 9.20 -6.48 22.12
CA PRO A 220 10.33 -5.72 21.57
C PRO A 220 10.32 -5.70 20.03
N LEU A 221 10.99 -4.68 19.44
CA LEU A 221 11.30 -4.65 18.03
C LEU A 221 12.04 -5.92 17.61
N LEU A 222 11.63 -6.53 16.52
CA LEU A 222 12.26 -7.70 15.94
C LEU A 222 13.18 -7.30 14.79
N SER A 223 14.26 -8.06 14.58
CA SER A 223 15.11 -7.88 13.39
C SER A 223 14.34 -8.06 12.08
N ASP A 224 13.34 -8.92 12.11
CA ASP A 224 12.47 -9.24 10.98
C ASP A 224 11.06 -9.57 11.47
N VAL A 225 10.03 -9.11 10.77
CA VAL A 225 8.66 -9.53 11.02
C VAL A 225 8.36 -10.79 10.21
N ARG A 226 8.00 -11.87 10.90
CA ARG A 226 7.48 -13.07 10.27
C ARG A 226 5.96 -13.08 10.40
N PHE A 227 5.27 -12.88 9.29
CA PHE A 227 3.81 -12.86 9.31
C PHE A 227 3.21 -14.19 9.77
N ALA A 228 3.86 -15.32 9.49
CA ALA A 228 3.45 -16.63 10.00
C ALA A 228 3.41 -16.75 11.54
N ASP A 229 4.06 -15.85 12.28
CA ASP A 229 4.03 -15.85 13.75
C ASP A 229 2.75 -15.20 14.31
N PHE A 230 2.03 -14.39 13.51
CA PHE A 230 0.78 -13.78 13.93
C PHE A 230 -0.39 -14.74 13.91
N SER A 231 -1.39 -14.48 14.73
CA SER A 231 -2.65 -15.22 14.73
C SER A 231 -3.46 -14.95 13.45
N ARG A 232 -4.40 -15.83 13.12
CA ARG A 232 -5.25 -15.66 11.93
C ARG A 232 -6.03 -14.35 11.97
N SER A 233 -6.64 -14.00 13.11
CA SER A 233 -7.39 -12.76 13.25
C SER A 233 -6.49 -11.52 13.20
N ALA A 234 -5.27 -11.59 13.73
CA ALA A 234 -4.28 -10.51 13.61
C ALA A 234 -3.85 -10.30 12.15
N LEU A 235 -3.59 -11.39 11.41
CA LEU A 235 -3.25 -11.31 9.98
C LEU A 235 -4.41 -10.74 9.14
N ALA A 236 -5.65 -11.16 9.40
CA ALA A 236 -6.82 -10.60 8.73
C ALA A 236 -6.93 -9.09 9.00
N ARG A 237 -6.74 -8.66 10.25
CA ARG A 237 -6.71 -7.24 10.60
C ARG A 237 -5.57 -6.48 9.93
N ILE A 238 -4.37 -7.04 9.88
CA ILE A 238 -3.22 -6.42 9.19
C ILE A 238 -3.54 -6.26 7.70
N ALA A 239 -4.10 -7.29 7.04
CA ALA A 239 -4.50 -7.21 5.64
C ALA A 239 -5.52 -6.10 5.38
N GLU A 240 -6.55 -5.96 6.23
CA GLU A 240 -7.52 -4.87 6.16
C GLU A 240 -6.87 -3.49 6.34
N GLU A 241 -5.98 -3.33 7.34
CA GLU A 241 -5.25 -2.07 7.56
C GLU A 241 -4.36 -1.73 6.37
N VAL A 242 -3.67 -2.71 5.77
CA VAL A 242 -2.85 -2.51 4.57
C VAL A 242 -3.71 -2.10 3.38
N CYS A 243 -4.88 -2.70 3.17
CA CYS A 243 -5.82 -2.25 2.13
C CYS A 243 -6.27 -0.79 2.36
N LEU A 244 -6.51 -0.37 3.62
CA LEU A 244 -6.78 1.04 3.91
C LEU A 244 -5.58 1.95 3.65
N GLN A 245 -4.33 1.49 3.89
CA GLN A 245 -3.13 2.23 3.52
C GLN A 245 -3.11 2.51 2.01
N HIS A 246 -3.50 1.54 1.18
CA HIS A 246 -3.61 1.72 -0.28
C HIS A 246 -4.60 2.83 -0.64
N HIS A 247 -5.80 2.80 -0.07
CA HIS A 247 -6.81 3.82 -0.32
C HIS A 247 -6.36 5.21 0.14
N LEU A 248 -5.75 5.30 1.32
CA LEU A 248 -5.24 6.56 1.87
C LEU A 248 -4.12 7.14 1.00
N LEU A 249 -3.19 6.28 0.53
CA LEU A 249 -2.12 6.70 -0.37
C LEU A 249 -2.69 7.22 -1.70
N ALA A 250 -3.60 6.47 -2.32
CA ALA A 250 -4.25 6.87 -3.57
C ALA A 250 -5.07 8.17 -3.45
N LEU A 251 -5.72 8.41 -2.32
CA LEU A 251 -6.38 9.69 -2.03
C LEU A 251 -5.37 10.83 -1.91
N GLY A 252 -4.22 10.60 -1.26
CA GLY A 252 -3.11 11.54 -1.21
C GLY A 252 -2.60 11.90 -2.60
N PHE A 253 -2.38 10.91 -3.46
CA PHE A 253 -2.02 11.09 -4.86
C PHE A 253 -3.03 11.96 -5.61
N LEU A 254 -4.31 11.63 -5.54
CA LEU A 254 -5.37 12.39 -6.20
C LEU A 254 -5.40 13.86 -5.73
N ILE A 255 -5.22 14.12 -4.43
CA ILE A 255 -5.13 15.48 -3.87
C ILE A 255 -3.93 16.21 -4.48
N GLY A 256 -2.77 15.58 -4.54
CA GLY A 256 -1.55 16.16 -5.12
C GLY A 256 -1.71 16.50 -6.61
N VAL A 257 -2.33 15.61 -7.39
CA VAL A 257 -2.60 15.82 -8.81
C VAL A 257 -3.62 16.95 -9.01
N ARG A 258 -4.71 16.98 -8.24
CA ARG A 258 -5.75 18.05 -8.32
C ARG A 258 -5.22 19.45 -8.09
N LYS A 259 -4.14 19.61 -7.34
CA LYS A 259 -3.51 20.93 -7.14
C LYS A 259 -2.84 21.48 -8.41
N ARG A 260 -2.57 20.61 -9.39
CA ARG A 260 -1.74 20.93 -10.58
C ARG A 260 -2.51 20.92 -11.89
N THR A 261 -3.76 20.42 -11.86
CA THR A 261 -4.57 20.32 -13.09
C THR A 261 -6.07 20.34 -12.79
N ASP A 262 -6.89 20.32 -13.84
CA ASP A 262 -8.35 20.23 -13.72
C ASP A 262 -8.80 18.82 -13.27
N GLU A 263 -10.05 18.71 -12.82
CA GLU A 263 -10.62 17.48 -12.28
C GLU A 263 -10.63 16.31 -13.28
N VAL A 264 -10.91 16.58 -14.56
CA VAL A 264 -10.96 15.53 -15.60
C VAL A 264 -9.58 14.92 -15.80
N THR A 265 -8.57 15.77 -15.94
CA THR A 265 -7.17 15.35 -16.07
C THR A 265 -6.68 14.64 -14.80
N ALA A 266 -7.03 15.16 -13.61
CA ALA A 266 -6.65 14.53 -12.34
C ALA A 266 -7.22 13.11 -12.23
N ARG A 267 -8.51 12.93 -12.49
CA ARG A 267 -9.15 11.61 -12.50
C ARG A 267 -8.53 10.69 -13.55
N THR A 268 -8.19 11.20 -14.72
CA THR A 268 -7.55 10.40 -15.78
C THR A 268 -6.17 9.89 -15.36
N ILE A 269 -5.33 10.73 -14.75
CA ILE A 269 -4.00 10.34 -14.26
C ILE A 269 -4.14 9.30 -13.13
N THR A 270 -5.05 9.54 -12.17
CA THR A 270 -5.28 8.63 -11.04
C THR A 270 -5.88 7.29 -11.51
N ARG A 271 -6.74 7.30 -12.55
CA ARG A 271 -7.27 6.06 -13.15
C ARG A 271 -6.16 5.24 -13.81
N LYS A 272 -5.19 5.86 -14.46
CA LYS A 272 -4.02 5.16 -15.01
C LYS A 272 -3.18 4.51 -13.92
N GLN A 273 -2.94 5.22 -12.80
CA GLN A 273 -2.31 4.64 -11.61
C GLN A 273 -3.09 3.40 -11.15
N LEU A 274 -4.41 3.53 -10.95
CA LEU A 274 -5.26 2.42 -10.53
C LEU A 274 -5.21 1.26 -11.53
N THR A 275 -5.27 1.53 -12.84
CA THR A 275 -5.22 0.49 -13.88
C THR A 275 -3.95 -0.36 -13.77
N GLY A 276 -2.81 0.30 -13.59
CA GLY A 276 -1.53 -0.38 -13.47
C GLY A 276 -1.45 -1.29 -12.25
N ILE A 277 -1.80 -0.74 -11.08
CA ILE A 277 -1.71 -1.52 -9.84
C ILE A 277 -2.80 -2.57 -9.72
N ALA A 278 -4.02 -2.32 -10.22
CA ALA A 278 -5.10 -3.30 -10.16
C ALA A 278 -4.77 -4.59 -10.91
N GLY A 279 -4.23 -4.48 -12.12
CA GLY A 279 -3.81 -5.67 -12.87
C GLY A 279 -2.66 -6.42 -12.23
N LEU A 280 -1.61 -5.71 -11.81
CA LEU A 280 -0.45 -6.33 -11.19
C LEU A 280 -0.77 -6.96 -9.82
N ALA A 281 -1.59 -6.30 -8.99
CA ALA A 281 -2.03 -6.86 -7.72
C ALA A 281 -2.82 -8.16 -7.91
N ALA A 282 -3.70 -8.23 -8.93
CA ALA A 282 -4.46 -9.44 -9.24
C ALA A 282 -3.55 -10.62 -9.60
N GLU A 283 -2.51 -10.39 -10.45
CA GLU A 283 -1.50 -11.40 -10.78
C GLU A 283 -0.80 -11.92 -9.52
N ARG A 284 -0.31 -11.00 -8.67
CA ARG A 284 0.45 -11.34 -7.47
C ARG A 284 -0.38 -12.06 -6.43
N ILE A 285 -1.62 -11.63 -6.18
CA ILE A 285 -2.55 -12.29 -5.25
C ILE A 285 -2.87 -13.70 -5.72
N ARG A 286 -3.19 -13.87 -7.02
CA ARG A 286 -3.44 -15.20 -7.59
C ARG A 286 -2.26 -16.14 -7.38
N ASP A 287 -1.06 -15.67 -7.73
CA ASP A 287 0.16 -16.49 -7.67
C ASP A 287 0.54 -16.83 -6.22
N ALA A 288 0.47 -15.87 -5.30
CA ALA A 288 0.78 -16.07 -3.89
C ALA A 288 -0.16 -17.08 -3.20
N LEU A 289 -1.45 -17.07 -3.56
CA LEU A 289 -2.45 -17.97 -3.02
C LEU A 289 -2.60 -19.27 -3.84
N GLY A 290 -1.86 -19.42 -4.96
CA GLY A 290 -1.94 -20.58 -5.82
C GLY A 290 -3.34 -20.81 -6.41
N LEU A 291 -4.06 -19.72 -6.72
CA LEU A 291 -5.44 -19.81 -7.21
C LEU A 291 -5.50 -20.16 -8.70
N PRO A 292 -6.55 -20.90 -9.14
CA PRO A 292 -6.73 -21.22 -10.54
C PRO A 292 -7.02 -19.97 -11.40
N ASP A 293 -6.86 -20.10 -12.71
CA ASP A 293 -7.10 -19.04 -13.70
C ASP A 293 -8.53 -19.09 -14.29
N ASP A 294 -9.49 -19.57 -13.52
CA ASP A 294 -10.92 -19.63 -13.84
C ASP A 294 -11.75 -18.57 -13.08
N LEU A 295 -13.07 -18.61 -13.26
CA LEU A 295 -13.96 -17.63 -12.60
C LEU A 295 -14.02 -17.82 -11.08
N GLU A 296 -13.78 -19.00 -10.55
CA GLU A 296 -13.73 -19.25 -9.10
C GLU A 296 -12.44 -18.64 -8.52
N GLY A 297 -11.31 -18.84 -9.18
CA GLY A 297 -10.05 -18.19 -8.84
C GLY A 297 -10.13 -16.68 -8.94
N LEU A 298 -10.80 -16.15 -9.97
CA LEU A 298 -11.04 -14.70 -10.09
C LEU A 298 -11.91 -14.20 -8.92
N ALA A 299 -13.01 -14.88 -8.57
CA ALA A 299 -13.84 -14.47 -7.44
C ALA A 299 -13.06 -14.44 -6.12
N ALA A 300 -12.17 -15.43 -5.92
CA ALA A 300 -11.29 -15.48 -4.76
C ALA A 300 -10.28 -14.30 -4.75
N VAL A 301 -9.65 -13.97 -5.89
CA VAL A 301 -8.77 -12.79 -6.02
C VAL A 301 -9.53 -11.52 -5.71
N LEU A 302 -10.70 -11.32 -6.35
CA LEU A 302 -11.54 -10.12 -6.16
C LEU A 302 -11.90 -9.91 -4.69
N SER A 303 -12.20 -10.97 -3.95
CA SER A 303 -12.63 -10.90 -2.55
C SER A 303 -11.56 -10.34 -1.59
N VAL A 304 -10.29 -10.38 -1.97
CA VAL A 304 -9.16 -9.90 -1.17
C VAL A 304 -8.34 -8.82 -1.88
N HIS A 305 -8.78 -8.41 -3.06
CA HIS A 305 -8.09 -7.36 -3.82
C HIS A 305 -8.34 -5.98 -3.21
N PRO A 306 -7.31 -5.13 -3.04
CA PRO A 306 -7.46 -3.82 -2.38
C PRO A 306 -8.52 -2.88 -3.00
N LEU A 307 -8.84 -3.03 -4.28
CA LEU A 307 -9.91 -2.26 -4.92
C LEU A 307 -11.29 -2.51 -4.27
N PHE A 308 -11.52 -3.70 -3.72
CA PHE A 308 -12.79 -4.14 -3.13
C PHE A 308 -12.71 -4.31 -1.61
N ALA A 309 -11.51 -4.29 -1.05
CA ALA A 309 -11.24 -4.50 0.38
C ALA A 309 -10.71 -3.22 1.05
N PRO A 310 -10.99 -3.00 2.34
CA PRO A 310 -11.85 -3.83 3.19
C PRO A 310 -13.35 -3.50 2.98
N GLU A 311 -14.23 -4.49 3.15
CA GLU A 311 -15.68 -4.35 2.93
C GLU A 311 -16.37 -3.38 3.89
N GLN A 312 -15.72 -3.05 5.01
CA GLN A 312 -16.16 -2.02 5.93
C GLN A 312 -16.02 -0.60 5.34
N TYR A 313 -15.21 -0.45 4.31
CA TYR A 313 -14.94 0.81 3.62
C TYR A 313 -15.49 0.84 2.20
N VAL A 314 -15.24 -0.21 1.42
CA VAL A 314 -15.69 -0.32 0.03
C VAL A 314 -17.05 -1.01 -0.03
N ASP A 315 -18.01 -0.39 -0.70
CA ASP A 315 -19.32 -0.98 -0.97
C ASP A 315 -19.27 -1.75 -2.28
N SER A 316 -19.06 -3.06 -2.18
CA SER A 316 -19.01 -3.96 -3.34
C SER A 316 -19.64 -5.31 -3.04
N GLU A 317 -20.08 -6.00 -4.09
CA GLU A 317 -20.56 -7.37 -4.04
C GLU A 317 -19.98 -8.16 -5.22
N ILE A 318 -19.48 -9.36 -4.92
CA ILE A 318 -18.97 -10.31 -5.91
C ILE A 318 -19.82 -11.59 -5.78
N ARG A 319 -20.53 -11.95 -6.85
CA ARG A 319 -21.44 -13.09 -6.80
C ARG A 319 -21.53 -13.84 -8.12
N PHE A 320 -21.86 -15.11 -8.03
CA PHE A 320 -22.26 -15.91 -9.19
C PHE A 320 -23.76 -15.82 -9.41
N ASP A 321 -24.18 -15.68 -10.68
CA ASP A 321 -25.55 -15.66 -11.13
C ASP A 321 -25.64 -16.42 -12.47
N ASP A 322 -26.34 -17.55 -12.49
CA ASP A 322 -26.46 -18.43 -13.65
C ASP A 322 -25.11 -18.78 -14.33
N GLY A 323 -24.07 -19.06 -13.52
CA GLY A 323 -22.73 -19.40 -14.01
C GLY A 323 -21.91 -18.21 -14.50
N ARG A 324 -22.41 -16.97 -14.38
CA ARG A 324 -21.68 -15.73 -14.64
C ARG A 324 -21.15 -15.15 -13.35
N LEU A 325 -19.99 -14.54 -13.40
CA LEU A 325 -19.43 -13.77 -12.29
C LEU A 325 -19.81 -12.31 -12.45
N LEU A 326 -20.57 -11.79 -11.49
CA LEU A 326 -20.99 -10.41 -11.44
C LEU A 326 -20.23 -9.65 -10.35
N ILE A 327 -19.76 -8.45 -10.69
CA ILE A 327 -19.17 -7.47 -9.78
C ILE A 327 -20.14 -6.30 -9.69
N THR A 328 -20.55 -5.96 -8.47
CA THR A 328 -21.33 -4.76 -8.19
C THR A 328 -20.47 -3.78 -7.41
N LEU A 329 -20.35 -2.54 -7.89
CA LEU A 329 -19.76 -1.42 -7.17
C LEU A 329 -20.89 -0.47 -6.74
N GLY A 330 -21.16 -0.39 -5.43
CA GLY A 330 -22.09 0.57 -4.87
C GLY A 330 -21.59 2.00 -5.04
N ARG A 331 -22.52 2.99 -5.00
CA ARG A 331 -22.22 4.42 -5.19
C ARG A 331 -22.54 5.28 -3.96
N GLN A 332 -22.84 4.66 -2.83
CA GLN A 332 -23.26 5.35 -1.60
C GLN A 332 -22.45 4.93 -0.37
N GLY A 333 -21.33 4.23 -0.61
CA GLY A 333 -20.45 3.75 0.44
C GLY A 333 -19.50 4.82 0.99
N ARG A 334 -18.67 4.43 1.96
CA ARG A 334 -17.66 5.30 2.57
C ARG A 334 -16.56 5.68 1.57
N ALA A 335 -16.15 4.73 0.73
CA ALA A 335 -15.16 4.96 -0.32
C ALA A 335 -15.65 5.98 -1.37
N ASP A 336 -16.97 5.97 -1.67
CA ASP A 336 -17.56 6.94 -2.59
C ASP A 336 -17.59 8.34 -1.96
N ALA A 337 -17.94 8.45 -0.68
CA ALA A 337 -17.94 9.72 0.04
C ALA A 337 -16.54 10.39 0.06
N ASP A 338 -15.47 9.60 0.11
CA ASP A 338 -14.09 10.06 0.05
C ASP A 338 -13.60 10.34 -1.39
N GLY A 339 -14.32 9.86 -2.41
CA GLY A 339 -13.86 9.91 -3.81
C GLY A 339 -12.72 8.93 -4.10
N ALA A 340 -12.69 7.79 -3.40
CA ALA A 340 -11.65 6.77 -3.51
C ALA A 340 -11.75 5.95 -4.82
N TRP A 341 -10.86 4.99 -5.01
CA TRP A 341 -10.70 4.17 -6.21
C TRP A 341 -11.98 3.70 -6.90
N PRO A 342 -13.02 3.18 -6.19
CA PRO A 342 -14.25 2.75 -6.87
C PRO A 342 -14.93 3.85 -7.69
N THR A 343 -14.79 5.12 -7.30
CA THR A 343 -15.36 6.26 -8.00
C THR A 343 -14.66 6.60 -9.32
N LEU A 344 -13.51 6.03 -9.58
CA LEU A 344 -12.75 6.21 -10.83
C LEU A 344 -13.22 5.26 -11.93
N ILE A 345 -14.10 4.32 -11.60
CA ILE A 345 -14.62 3.28 -12.49
C ILE A 345 -16.08 3.58 -12.76
N ASP A 346 -16.46 3.66 -14.03
CA ASP A 346 -17.83 3.85 -14.51
C ASP A 346 -18.00 3.12 -15.85
N GLY A 347 -19.19 3.19 -16.45
CA GLY A 347 -19.51 2.48 -17.68
C GLY A 347 -18.64 2.85 -18.89
N ASP A 348 -18.08 4.05 -18.89
CA ASP A 348 -17.17 4.54 -19.93
C ASP A 348 -15.70 4.29 -19.61
N HIS A 349 -15.40 3.88 -18.37
CA HIS A 349 -14.03 3.75 -17.84
C HIS A 349 -13.85 2.45 -17.04
N LEU A 350 -13.80 1.33 -17.76
CA LEU A 350 -13.60 -0.01 -17.16
C LEU A 350 -12.13 -0.47 -17.15
N GLU A 351 -11.17 0.34 -17.58
CA GLU A 351 -9.77 -0.05 -17.71
C GLU A 351 -9.19 -0.68 -16.43
N PRO A 352 -9.48 -0.17 -15.21
CA PRO A 352 -8.98 -0.80 -13.99
C PRO A 352 -9.54 -2.21 -13.75
N LEU A 353 -10.84 -2.41 -14.00
CA LEU A 353 -11.44 -3.74 -13.90
C LEU A 353 -10.96 -4.66 -15.02
N GLN A 354 -10.81 -4.15 -16.24
CA GLN A 354 -10.26 -4.92 -17.34
C GLN A 354 -8.83 -5.40 -17.07
N ALA A 355 -7.99 -4.52 -16.53
CA ALA A 355 -6.62 -4.86 -16.11
C ALA A 355 -6.63 -5.94 -15.01
N LEU A 356 -7.49 -5.79 -14.00
CA LEU A 356 -7.60 -6.71 -12.88
C LEU A 356 -8.01 -8.10 -13.33
N VAL A 357 -9.14 -8.24 -14.07
CA VAL A 357 -9.65 -9.56 -14.47
C VAL A 357 -8.67 -10.26 -15.42
N ARG A 358 -8.02 -9.49 -16.30
CA ARG A 358 -6.96 -9.98 -17.17
C ARG A 358 -5.73 -10.47 -16.38
N GLY A 359 -5.41 -9.85 -15.25
CA GLY A 359 -4.34 -10.27 -14.36
C GLY A 359 -4.53 -11.69 -13.81
N VAL A 360 -5.76 -12.15 -13.69
CA VAL A 360 -6.06 -13.55 -13.35
C VAL A 360 -6.03 -14.47 -14.58
N ASN A 361 -6.72 -14.07 -15.65
CA ASN A 361 -6.69 -14.82 -16.91
C ASN A 361 -6.74 -13.84 -18.09
N ALA A 362 -5.78 -13.95 -19.01
CA ALA A 362 -5.66 -13.07 -20.18
C ALA A 362 -6.89 -13.09 -21.12
N ARG A 363 -7.80 -14.05 -20.96
CA ARG A 363 -9.03 -14.18 -21.74
C ARG A 363 -10.24 -13.55 -21.06
N PHE A 364 -10.13 -13.07 -19.84
CA PHE A 364 -11.24 -12.42 -19.15
C PHE A 364 -11.43 -10.99 -19.60
N THR A 365 -12.72 -10.62 -19.72
CA THR A 365 -13.17 -9.26 -20.08
C THR A 365 -14.30 -8.83 -19.16
N ALA A 366 -14.34 -7.52 -18.87
CA ALA A 366 -15.36 -6.89 -18.04
C ALA A 366 -16.37 -6.14 -18.93
N HIS A 367 -17.67 -6.39 -18.75
CA HIS A 367 -18.74 -5.80 -19.53
C HIS A 367 -19.82 -5.19 -18.63
N VAL A 368 -20.24 -3.95 -18.93
CA VAL A 368 -21.33 -3.30 -18.20
C VAL A 368 -22.63 -4.05 -18.43
N VAL A 369 -23.31 -4.41 -17.35
CA VAL A 369 -24.68 -4.93 -17.34
C VAL A 369 -25.67 -3.80 -17.11
N SER A 370 -25.41 -2.98 -16.10
CA SER A 370 -26.21 -1.81 -15.76
C SER A 370 -25.36 -0.79 -15.00
N GLU A 371 -25.72 0.46 -15.13
CA GLU A 371 -25.21 1.55 -14.31
C GLU A 371 -26.34 2.52 -14.02
N ASP A 372 -26.49 2.87 -12.75
CA ASP A 372 -27.43 3.87 -12.27
C ASP A 372 -26.83 4.68 -11.10
N GLY A 373 -27.64 5.51 -10.44
CA GLY A 373 -27.18 6.33 -9.30
C GLY A 373 -26.79 5.52 -8.07
N ASP A 374 -27.14 4.24 -7.99
CA ASP A 374 -26.94 3.39 -6.83
C ASP A 374 -25.79 2.41 -7.01
N ALA A 375 -25.52 1.92 -8.23
CA ALA A 375 -24.46 0.93 -8.50
C ALA A 375 -24.04 0.86 -9.97
N LEU A 376 -22.81 0.38 -10.18
CA LEU A 376 -22.32 -0.17 -11.44
C LEU A 376 -22.27 -1.70 -11.31
N VAL A 377 -22.94 -2.41 -12.24
CA VAL A 377 -22.92 -3.88 -12.32
C VAL A 377 -22.16 -4.30 -13.57
N VAL A 378 -21.16 -5.15 -13.38
CA VAL A 378 -20.26 -5.64 -14.44
C VAL A 378 -20.31 -7.17 -14.49
N ASP A 379 -20.41 -7.73 -15.70
CA ASP A 379 -20.37 -9.16 -16.01
C ASP A 379 -18.98 -9.54 -16.53
N ILE A 380 -18.41 -10.63 -16.03
CA ILE A 380 -17.13 -11.15 -16.50
C ILE A 380 -17.36 -12.25 -17.53
N ARG A 381 -16.73 -12.08 -18.70
CA ARG A 381 -16.82 -13.04 -19.82
C ARG A 381 -15.45 -13.61 -20.16
N THR A 382 -15.46 -14.80 -20.73
CA THR A 382 -14.28 -15.46 -21.26
C THR A 382 -14.28 -15.36 -22.78
N GLU A 383 -13.27 -14.72 -23.34
CA GLU A 383 -13.06 -14.57 -24.78
C GLU A 383 -12.39 -15.80 -25.39
N ASP A 384 -12.50 -15.96 -26.73
CA ASP A 384 -11.84 -17.07 -27.45
C ASP A 384 -10.32 -16.99 -27.42
N GLY A 385 -9.73 -15.82 -27.26
CA GLY A 385 -8.31 -15.57 -27.20
C GLY A 385 -7.92 -14.52 -26.17
N PRO A 386 -6.61 -14.36 -25.90
CA PRO A 386 -6.13 -13.37 -24.94
C PRO A 386 -6.42 -11.95 -25.41
N THR A 387 -6.87 -11.11 -24.50
CA THR A 387 -7.09 -9.68 -24.71
C THR A 387 -5.78 -8.90 -24.60
N LYS A 388 -5.75 -7.70 -25.18
CA LYS A 388 -4.58 -6.83 -25.07
C LYS A 388 -4.39 -6.36 -23.63
N GLU A 389 -3.15 -6.42 -23.15
CA GLU A 389 -2.79 -5.87 -21.84
C GLU A 389 -2.83 -4.33 -21.84
N CYS A 390 -3.33 -3.73 -20.78
CA CYS A 390 -3.22 -2.31 -20.54
C CYS A 390 -1.74 -1.93 -20.36
N SER A 391 -1.30 -0.87 -21.05
CA SER A 391 0.10 -0.40 -20.98
C SER A 391 0.54 -0.03 -19.55
N GLU A 392 -0.39 0.42 -18.74
CA GLU A 392 -0.21 0.81 -17.35
C GLU A 392 0.27 -0.37 -16.49
N VAL A 393 -0.26 -1.59 -16.74
CA VAL A 393 0.17 -2.82 -16.05
C VAL A 393 1.62 -3.16 -16.39
N ALA A 394 1.97 -3.10 -17.69
CA ALA A 394 3.34 -3.38 -18.14
C ALA A 394 4.35 -2.38 -17.53
N ILE A 395 4.00 -1.09 -17.46
CA ILE A 395 4.81 -0.04 -16.84
C ILE A 395 5.01 -0.35 -15.34
N THR A 396 3.93 -0.69 -14.62
CA THR A 396 4.01 -1.00 -13.19
C THR A 396 4.84 -2.25 -12.92
N ARG A 397 4.70 -3.29 -13.76
CA ARG A 397 5.48 -4.53 -13.66
C ARG A 397 6.97 -4.28 -13.87
N PHE A 398 7.35 -3.35 -14.73
CA PHE A 398 8.75 -2.97 -14.94
C PHE A 398 9.38 -2.37 -13.68
N SER A 399 8.59 -1.69 -12.85
CA SER A 399 8.99 -1.06 -11.58
C SER A 399 8.90 -1.99 -10.36
N THR A 400 8.99 -3.29 -10.52
CA THR A 400 8.96 -4.25 -9.38
C THR A 400 10.31 -4.39 -8.66
N GLY A 401 11.29 -3.56 -9.01
CA GLY A 401 12.66 -3.68 -8.52
C GLY A 401 13.42 -4.81 -9.21
N ALA A 402 14.69 -4.98 -8.86
CA ALA A 402 15.48 -6.10 -9.38
C ALA A 402 14.99 -7.43 -8.77
N ASP A 403 15.02 -8.48 -9.55
CA ASP A 403 14.83 -9.85 -9.06
C ASP A 403 15.93 -10.17 -8.04
N PHE A 404 15.60 -10.09 -6.76
CA PHE A 404 16.48 -10.53 -5.70
C PHE A 404 15.66 -11.30 -4.64
N ALA A 405 16.32 -12.26 -3.99
CA ALA A 405 15.74 -13.00 -2.89
C ALA A 405 16.45 -12.60 -1.60
N PHE A 406 15.68 -12.30 -0.56
CA PHE A 406 16.23 -12.12 0.78
C PHE A 406 16.73 -13.47 1.31
N ALA A 407 17.92 -13.47 1.91
CA ALA A 407 18.40 -14.64 2.63
C ALA A 407 17.49 -14.89 3.85
N ASP A 408 17.14 -16.16 4.10
CA ASP A 408 16.51 -16.53 5.37
C ASP A 408 17.51 -16.29 6.49
N ARG A 409 17.17 -15.39 7.42
CA ARG A 409 18.00 -14.98 8.54
C ARG A 409 17.75 -15.78 9.80
N GLY A 410 16.94 -16.82 9.72
CA GLY A 410 16.57 -17.65 10.84
C GLY A 410 15.50 -17.00 11.75
N ILE A 411 15.55 -17.27 13.05
CA ILE A 411 14.55 -16.76 14.01
C ILE A 411 14.77 -15.27 14.24
N PRO A 412 13.73 -14.42 14.09
CA PRO A 412 13.83 -12.98 14.38
C PRO A 412 14.28 -12.73 15.81
N LEU A 413 15.28 -11.86 15.98
CA LEU A 413 15.83 -11.52 17.28
C LEU A 413 15.26 -10.20 17.79
N PRO A 414 14.99 -10.06 19.11
CA PRO A 414 14.71 -8.77 19.70
C PRO A 414 15.90 -7.82 19.52
N LEU A 415 15.63 -6.59 19.09
CA LEU A 415 16.64 -5.55 18.86
C LEU A 415 16.68 -4.50 19.98
N THR A 416 15.77 -4.58 20.94
CA THR A 416 15.72 -3.68 22.08
C THR A 416 16.78 -4.10 23.10
N VAL A 417 17.61 -3.15 23.56
CA VAL A 417 18.50 -3.36 24.70
C VAL A 417 17.65 -3.37 25.96
N VAL A 418 17.72 -4.44 26.73
CA VAL A 418 17.05 -4.60 28.03
C VAL A 418 17.84 -3.86 29.12
#